data_e20b366b432ba5bcbe17a5177dc19231
#
_entry.id   e20b366b432ba5bcbe17a5177dc19231
#
_cell.length_a   1.000
_cell.length_b   1.000
_cell.length_c   1.000
_cell.angle_alpha   90.00
_cell.angle_beta   90.00
_cell.angle_gamma   90.00
#
_symmetry.space_group_name_H-M   'P 1'
#
loop_
_entity.id
_entity.type
_entity.pdbx_description
1 polymer ?
#
loop_
_entity_poly.entity_id
_entity_poly.type
_entity_poly.pdbx_seq_one_letter_code
_entity_poly.pdbx_strand_id
1 'polypeptide(L)'
;MKFQWRKWFRVVHRDFGYLFFGLTLVYSISGIALNHLDDWNPNYVIIRKEITLENPERITRSIKKPEVKALMEELGQGSSYKNHYFPENNQLKVFLKGGSIVINTETGNGLLEKVTRRPLFREVNYLHYNPQESWTWVSDFFAGALIILAITGLFLVRGAKGITGRGAWLTVLGIIIPIVFLLVYFY
;
A
#
# COMPACT_ATOMS: atom_id res chain seq x y z
N MET A 1 -5.93 17.99 48.32
CA MET A 1 -5.84 16.67 47.62
C MET A 1 -4.59 16.65 46.76
N LYS A 2 -3.63 15.72 47.00
CA LYS A 2 -2.47 15.58 46.07
C LYS A 2 -2.95 14.89 44.77
N PHE A 3 -2.81 15.58 43.64
CA PHE A 3 -3.18 15.05 42.34
C PHE A 3 -2.37 13.79 42.02
N GLN A 4 -3.04 12.65 41.80
CA GLN A 4 -2.39 11.34 41.59
C GLN A 4 -2.15 11.11 40.09
N TRP A 5 -1.33 11.94 39.44
CA TRP A 5 -1.07 11.94 38.00
C TRP A 5 -0.71 10.57 37.43
N ARG A 6 0.05 9.73 38.17
CA ARG A 6 0.40 8.37 37.72
C ARG A 6 -0.79 7.41 37.68
N LYS A 7 -1.80 7.61 38.54
CA LYS A 7 -3.03 6.85 38.48
C LYS A 7 -3.75 7.15 37.17
N TRP A 8 -3.83 8.45 36.83
CA TRP A 8 -4.40 8.90 35.58
C TRP A 8 -3.65 8.36 34.35
N PHE A 9 -2.32 8.40 34.32
CA PHE A 9 -1.52 7.86 33.23
C PHE A 9 -1.79 6.37 33.00
N ARG A 10 -1.91 5.58 34.08
CA ARG A 10 -2.25 4.15 33.94
C ARG A 10 -3.65 3.93 33.39
N VAL A 11 -4.61 4.70 33.81
CA VAL A 11 -5.99 4.61 33.29
C VAL A 11 -6.04 5.00 31.82
N VAL A 12 -5.50 6.16 31.48
CA VAL A 12 -5.47 6.67 30.10
C VAL A 12 -4.73 5.70 29.18
N HIS A 13 -3.53 5.24 29.57
CA HIS A 13 -2.76 4.30 28.78
C HIS A 13 -3.51 2.99 28.53
N ARG A 14 -4.13 2.46 29.57
CA ARG A 14 -4.93 1.22 29.47
C ARG A 14 -6.13 1.40 28.54
N ASP A 15 -6.91 2.45 28.76
CA ASP A 15 -8.17 2.65 28.06
C ASP A 15 -7.94 3.01 26.59
N PHE A 16 -6.94 3.86 26.29
CA PHE A 16 -6.52 4.15 24.93
C PHE A 16 -5.87 2.94 24.26
N GLY A 17 -5.09 2.15 25.02
CA GLY A 17 -4.52 0.90 24.52
C GLY A 17 -5.58 -0.08 24.03
N TYR A 18 -6.66 -0.28 24.79
CA TYR A 18 -7.78 -1.10 24.34
C TYR A 18 -8.53 -0.49 23.17
N LEU A 19 -8.86 0.80 23.25
CA LEU A 19 -9.65 1.48 22.23
C LEU A 19 -8.95 1.44 20.85
N PHE A 20 -7.64 1.69 20.82
CA PHE A 20 -6.87 1.81 19.59
C PHE A 20 -6.08 0.56 19.19
N PHE A 21 -6.24 -0.55 19.92
CA PHE A 21 -5.54 -1.80 19.63
C PHE A 21 -5.70 -2.25 18.16
N GLY A 22 -6.94 -2.28 17.67
CA GLY A 22 -7.24 -2.69 16.30
C GLY A 22 -6.60 -1.77 15.25
N LEU A 23 -6.71 -0.45 15.42
CA LEU A 23 -6.08 0.52 14.53
C LEU A 23 -4.55 0.40 14.56
N THR A 24 -3.96 0.20 15.73
CA THR A 24 -2.50 0.01 15.86
C THR A 24 -2.04 -1.20 15.05
N LEU A 25 -2.75 -2.34 15.11
CA LEU A 25 -2.42 -3.51 14.29
C LEU A 25 -2.57 -3.24 12.80
N VAL A 26 -3.70 -2.63 12.39
CA VAL A 26 -3.96 -2.28 10.98
C VAL A 26 -2.85 -1.40 10.42
N TYR A 27 -2.51 -0.31 11.10
CA TYR A 27 -1.47 0.61 10.64
C TYR A 27 -0.07 0.01 10.69
N SER A 28 0.25 -0.82 11.68
CA SER A 28 1.54 -1.50 11.78
C SER A 28 1.74 -2.52 10.66
N ILE A 29 0.74 -3.37 10.39
CA ILE A 29 0.79 -4.37 9.31
C ILE A 29 0.87 -3.67 7.95
N SER A 30 0.06 -2.62 7.75
CA SER A 30 0.11 -1.81 6.53
C SER A 30 1.47 -1.13 6.36
N GLY A 31 2.02 -0.54 7.41
CA GLY A 31 3.35 0.09 7.35
C GLY A 31 4.44 -0.88 6.92
N ILE A 32 4.46 -2.10 7.48
CA ILE A 32 5.39 -3.15 7.06
C ILE A 32 5.18 -3.49 5.59
N ALA A 33 3.94 -3.70 5.15
CA ALA A 33 3.64 -4.03 3.76
C ALA A 33 4.06 -2.91 2.79
N LEU A 34 3.88 -1.65 3.17
CA LEU A 34 4.27 -0.49 2.37
C LEU A 34 5.78 -0.27 2.30
N ASN A 35 6.53 -0.66 3.33
CA ASN A 35 7.99 -0.61 3.30
C ASN A 35 8.62 -1.59 2.30
N HIS A 36 7.87 -2.59 1.84
CA HIS A 36 8.30 -3.63 0.90
C HIS A 36 7.62 -3.54 -0.47
N LEU A 37 7.25 -2.32 -0.90
CA LEU A 37 6.59 -2.09 -2.20
C LEU A 37 7.42 -2.56 -3.39
N ASP A 38 8.75 -2.45 -3.32
CA ASP A 38 9.68 -2.85 -4.37
C ASP A 38 9.88 -4.37 -4.42
N ASP A 39 9.74 -5.06 -3.28
CA ASP A 39 9.87 -6.52 -3.20
C ASP A 39 8.60 -7.22 -3.68
N TRP A 40 7.46 -6.70 -3.32
CA TRP A 40 6.15 -7.22 -3.71
C TRP A 40 5.09 -6.12 -3.64
N ASN A 41 4.17 -6.09 -4.58
CA ASN A 41 3.08 -5.12 -4.52
C ASN A 41 1.98 -5.61 -3.55
N PRO A 42 1.79 -4.99 -2.37
CA PRO A 42 0.80 -5.45 -1.39
C PRO A 42 -0.65 -5.17 -1.82
N ASN A 43 -0.88 -4.26 -2.80
CA ASN A 43 -2.22 -3.89 -3.24
C ASN A 43 -2.72 -4.76 -4.39
N TYR A 44 -1.78 -5.24 -5.25
CA TYR A 44 -2.12 -5.93 -6.49
C TYR A 44 -1.18 -7.10 -6.76
N VAL A 45 -1.73 -8.16 -7.36
CA VAL A 45 -0.94 -9.19 -8.05
C VAL A 45 -0.89 -8.81 -9.51
N ILE A 46 0.30 -8.62 -10.04
CA ILE A 46 0.53 -8.31 -11.46
C ILE A 46 1.12 -9.57 -12.11
N ILE A 47 0.35 -10.18 -13.00
CA ILE A 47 0.80 -11.35 -13.77
C ILE A 47 1.09 -10.87 -15.18
N ARG A 48 2.32 -11.09 -15.64
CA ARG A 48 2.77 -10.84 -16.99
C ARG A 48 2.93 -12.14 -17.74
N LYS A 49 2.31 -12.24 -18.91
CA LYS A 49 2.39 -13.40 -19.78
C LYS A 49 2.69 -12.93 -21.21
N GLU A 50 3.74 -13.50 -21.79
CA GLU A 50 4.00 -13.31 -23.22
C GLU A 50 2.93 -14.02 -24.02
N ILE A 51 2.50 -13.39 -25.08
CA ILE A 51 1.53 -13.92 -26.03
C ILE A 51 2.05 -13.69 -27.45
N THR A 52 1.63 -14.53 -28.37
CA THR A 52 1.93 -14.37 -29.79
C THR A 52 0.63 -14.50 -30.56
N LEU A 53 0.38 -13.56 -31.45
CA LEU A 53 -0.74 -13.58 -32.40
C LEU A 53 -0.25 -14.17 -33.72
N GLU A 54 -0.91 -15.20 -34.23
CA GLU A 54 -0.50 -15.90 -35.44
C GLU A 54 -0.58 -15.04 -36.71
N ASN A 55 -1.51 -14.09 -36.77
CA ASN A 55 -1.77 -13.28 -37.96
C ASN A 55 -1.74 -11.77 -37.58
N PRO A 56 -0.57 -11.17 -37.34
CA PRO A 56 -0.45 -9.79 -36.92
C PRO A 56 -0.83 -8.77 -38.02
N GLU A 57 -0.76 -9.16 -39.29
CA GLU A 57 -1.16 -8.33 -40.45
C GLU A 57 -2.65 -7.95 -40.43
N ARG A 58 -3.47 -8.62 -39.65
CA ARG A 58 -4.90 -8.26 -39.43
C ARG A 58 -5.05 -6.99 -38.60
N ILE A 59 -3.99 -6.55 -37.91
CA ILE A 59 -4.00 -5.36 -37.05
C ILE A 59 -3.62 -4.15 -37.89
N THR A 60 -4.61 -3.44 -38.38
CA THR A 60 -4.41 -2.15 -39.05
C THR A 60 -4.87 -1.00 -38.17
N ARG A 61 -4.39 0.23 -38.42
CA ARG A 61 -4.84 1.41 -37.66
C ARG A 61 -6.33 1.71 -37.78
N SER A 62 -6.99 1.20 -38.84
CA SER A 62 -8.41 1.34 -39.08
C SER A 62 -9.24 0.20 -38.47
N ILE A 63 -8.62 -0.74 -37.77
CA ILE A 63 -9.29 -1.89 -37.13
C ILE A 63 -10.42 -1.42 -36.23
N LYS A 64 -11.58 -2.04 -36.37
CA LYS A 64 -12.80 -1.67 -35.61
C LYS A 64 -12.92 -2.50 -34.33
N LYS A 65 -13.69 -1.99 -33.36
CA LYS A 65 -13.94 -2.66 -32.09
C LYS A 65 -14.36 -4.13 -32.18
N PRO A 66 -15.27 -4.54 -33.13
CA PRO A 66 -15.64 -5.95 -33.26
C PRO A 66 -14.47 -6.85 -33.68
N GLU A 67 -13.59 -6.36 -34.55
CA GLU A 67 -12.45 -7.10 -35.05
C GLU A 67 -11.38 -7.30 -33.93
N VAL A 68 -11.10 -6.22 -33.15
CA VAL A 68 -10.21 -6.33 -31.99
C VAL A 68 -10.81 -7.28 -30.93
N LYS A 69 -12.13 -7.24 -30.75
CA LYS A 69 -12.78 -8.17 -29.82
C LYS A 69 -12.62 -9.61 -30.26
N ALA A 70 -12.75 -9.90 -31.57
CA ALA A 70 -12.53 -11.24 -32.13
C ALA A 70 -11.09 -11.71 -31.90
N LEU A 71 -10.07 -10.82 -32.12
CA LEU A 71 -8.68 -11.12 -31.79
C LEU A 71 -8.49 -11.43 -30.29
N MET A 72 -9.19 -10.72 -29.42
CA MET A 72 -9.13 -11.00 -27.98
C MET A 72 -9.82 -12.31 -27.60
N GLU A 73 -10.84 -12.74 -28.38
CA GLU A 73 -11.48 -14.04 -28.22
C GLU A 73 -10.51 -15.18 -28.57
N GLU A 74 -9.72 -15.06 -29.65
CA GLU A 74 -8.66 -15.99 -30.01
C GLU A 74 -7.61 -16.14 -28.88
N LEU A 75 -7.31 -15.05 -28.17
CA LEU A 75 -6.41 -15.03 -27.01
C LEU A 75 -7.09 -15.39 -25.67
N GLY A 76 -8.36 -15.83 -25.70
CA GLY A 76 -9.12 -16.17 -24.50
C GLY A 76 -9.50 -14.97 -23.61
N GLN A 77 -9.45 -13.73 -24.15
CA GLN A 77 -9.70 -12.49 -23.42
C GLN A 77 -10.89 -11.67 -23.95
N GLY A 78 -11.67 -12.21 -24.86
CA GLY A 78 -12.78 -11.49 -25.55
C GLY A 78 -13.83 -10.92 -24.60
N SER A 79 -14.22 -11.67 -23.55
CA SER A 79 -15.18 -11.22 -22.53
C SER A 79 -14.67 -10.07 -21.65
N SER A 80 -13.35 -9.88 -21.63
CA SER A 80 -12.67 -8.85 -20.81
C SER A 80 -12.37 -7.57 -21.58
N TYR A 81 -12.57 -7.55 -22.89
CA TYR A 81 -12.29 -6.39 -23.74
C TYR A 81 -13.08 -5.15 -23.34
N LYS A 82 -12.39 -3.99 -23.27
CA LYS A 82 -13.03 -2.69 -23.01
C LYS A 82 -12.82 -1.70 -24.14
N ASN A 83 -11.58 -1.42 -24.47
CA ASN A 83 -11.20 -0.45 -25.50
C ASN A 83 -9.79 -0.75 -26.00
N HIS A 84 -9.39 -0.09 -27.10
CA HIS A 84 -8.04 -0.17 -27.65
C HIS A 84 -7.61 1.17 -28.23
N TYR A 85 -6.30 1.35 -28.38
CA TYR A 85 -5.69 2.46 -29.09
C TYR A 85 -4.28 2.08 -29.57
N PHE A 86 -3.71 2.89 -30.45
CA PHE A 86 -2.35 2.75 -30.95
C PHE A 86 -1.45 3.81 -30.32
N PRO A 87 -0.62 3.47 -29.29
CA PRO A 87 0.31 4.42 -28.68
C PRO A 87 1.43 4.81 -29.65
N GLU A 88 1.88 3.86 -30.47
CA GLU A 88 2.92 4.00 -31.49
C GLU A 88 2.50 3.38 -32.81
N ASN A 89 3.31 3.56 -33.86
CA ASN A 89 2.96 3.10 -35.20
C ASN A 89 2.83 1.58 -35.30
N ASN A 90 3.61 0.84 -34.52
CA ASN A 90 3.70 -0.61 -34.54
C ASN A 90 3.19 -1.28 -33.25
N GLN A 91 2.41 -0.58 -32.43
CA GLN A 91 1.87 -1.12 -31.19
C GLN A 91 0.37 -0.93 -31.10
N LEU A 92 -0.36 -2.03 -30.83
CA LEU A 92 -1.76 -2.01 -30.42
C LEU A 92 -1.84 -2.24 -28.91
N LYS A 93 -2.42 -1.31 -28.16
CA LYS A 93 -2.73 -1.47 -26.75
C LYS A 93 -4.22 -1.70 -26.56
N VAL A 94 -4.56 -2.83 -25.96
CA VAL A 94 -5.94 -3.23 -25.65
C VAL A 94 -6.14 -3.20 -24.15
N PHE A 95 -7.16 -2.49 -23.70
CA PHE A 95 -7.59 -2.48 -22.30
C PHE A 95 -8.57 -3.60 -22.04
N LEU A 96 -8.32 -4.36 -21.00
CA LEU A 96 -9.14 -5.45 -20.51
C LEU A 96 -9.75 -5.11 -19.14
N LYS A 97 -10.77 -5.87 -18.75
CA LYS A 97 -11.28 -5.83 -17.38
C LYS A 97 -10.23 -6.47 -16.44
N GLY A 98 -9.47 -5.62 -15.74
CA GLY A 98 -8.41 -6.06 -14.83
C GLY A 98 -7.04 -6.26 -15.49
N GLY A 99 -6.75 -5.55 -16.58
CA GLY A 99 -5.43 -5.61 -17.22
C GLY A 99 -5.35 -4.92 -18.56
N SER A 100 -4.26 -5.18 -19.28
CA SER A 100 -4.05 -4.72 -20.64
C SER A 100 -3.20 -5.71 -21.43
N ILE A 101 -3.32 -5.63 -22.76
CA ILE A 101 -2.43 -6.33 -23.69
C ILE A 101 -1.76 -5.28 -24.56
N VAL A 102 -0.46 -5.40 -24.74
CA VAL A 102 0.29 -4.63 -25.73
C VAL A 102 0.82 -5.61 -26.76
N ILE A 103 0.50 -5.41 -28.03
CA ILE A 103 0.88 -6.29 -29.15
C ILE A 103 1.71 -5.46 -30.15
N ASN A 104 2.86 -5.96 -30.55
CA ASN A 104 3.58 -5.44 -31.70
C ASN A 104 2.89 -5.90 -32.97
N THR A 105 2.46 -4.96 -33.82
CA THR A 105 1.66 -5.23 -35.02
C THR A 105 2.45 -5.82 -36.16
N GLU A 106 3.79 -5.76 -36.11
CA GLU A 106 4.67 -6.34 -37.13
C GLU A 106 5.04 -7.78 -36.81
N THR A 107 5.37 -8.05 -35.52
CA THR A 107 5.87 -9.36 -35.09
C THR A 107 4.77 -10.27 -34.52
N GLY A 108 3.62 -9.71 -34.13
CA GLY A 108 2.56 -10.43 -33.43
C GLY A 108 2.88 -10.70 -31.94
N ASN A 109 4.09 -10.41 -31.50
CA ASN A 109 4.46 -10.63 -30.10
C ASN A 109 3.81 -9.58 -29.21
N GLY A 110 3.34 -10.01 -28.07
CA GLY A 110 2.68 -9.14 -27.12
C GLY A 110 2.89 -9.53 -25.67
N LEU A 111 2.52 -8.60 -24.79
CA LEU A 111 2.57 -8.80 -23.35
C LEU A 111 1.16 -8.59 -22.77
N LEU A 112 0.61 -9.67 -22.22
CA LEU A 112 -0.60 -9.62 -21.41
C LEU A 112 -0.21 -9.29 -19.97
N GLU A 113 -0.69 -8.17 -19.46
CA GLU A 113 -0.58 -7.80 -18.06
C GLU A 113 -1.96 -7.90 -17.40
N LYS A 114 -2.09 -8.79 -16.43
CA LYS A 114 -3.30 -8.97 -15.63
C LYS A 114 -3.07 -8.47 -14.22
N VAL A 115 -3.92 -7.55 -13.77
CA VAL A 115 -3.86 -6.92 -12.46
C VAL A 115 -5.04 -7.40 -11.62
N THR A 116 -4.75 -8.10 -10.55
CA THR A 116 -5.75 -8.60 -9.59
C THR A 116 -5.52 -7.96 -8.23
N ARG A 117 -6.58 -7.50 -7.59
CA ARG A 117 -6.50 -6.91 -6.25
C ARG A 117 -6.13 -7.96 -5.23
N ARG A 118 -5.28 -7.60 -4.26
CA ARG A 118 -5.04 -8.42 -3.07
C ARG A 118 -6.08 -8.04 -2.00
N PRO A 119 -7.03 -8.93 -1.70
CA PRO A 119 -8.01 -8.65 -0.65
C PRO A 119 -7.29 -8.48 0.69
N LEU A 120 -7.88 -7.74 1.60
CA LEU A 120 -7.40 -7.37 2.92
C LEU A 120 -6.24 -6.36 2.89
N PHE A 121 -5.11 -6.68 2.25
CA PHE A 121 -3.95 -5.77 2.21
C PHE A 121 -4.25 -4.45 1.52
N ARG A 122 -4.97 -4.51 0.39
CA ARG A 122 -5.35 -3.29 -0.34
C ARG A 122 -6.25 -2.39 0.50
N GLU A 123 -7.23 -2.96 1.19
CA GLU A 123 -8.18 -2.22 2.02
C GLU A 123 -7.48 -1.61 3.25
N VAL A 124 -6.58 -2.34 3.89
CA VAL A 124 -5.79 -1.87 5.03
C VAL A 124 -4.82 -0.76 4.62
N ASN A 125 -4.14 -0.92 3.48
CA ASN A 125 -3.26 0.11 2.94
C ASN A 125 -4.05 1.36 2.49
N TYR A 126 -5.28 1.18 1.98
CA TYR A 126 -6.15 2.29 1.62
C TYR A 126 -6.42 3.20 2.82
N LEU A 127 -6.67 2.65 4.00
CA LEU A 127 -6.82 3.42 5.23
C LEU A 127 -5.52 4.15 5.60
N HIS A 128 -4.37 3.53 5.40
CA HIS A 128 -3.07 4.13 5.70
C HIS A 128 -2.73 5.31 4.78
N TYR A 129 -3.09 5.24 3.50
CA TYR A 129 -2.89 6.35 2.54
C TYR A 129 -3.79 7.56 2.78
N ASN A 130 -4.77 7.45 3.69
CA ASN A 130 -5.70 8.52 4.04
C ASN A 130 -6.36 9.21 2.82
N PRO A 131 -7.06 8.48 1.94
CA PRO A 131 -7.52 9.00 0.65
C PRO A 131 -8.82 9.80 0.75
N GLN A 132 -9.45 9.89 1.92
CA GLN A 132 -10.72 10.58 2.15
C GLN A 132 -10.64 11.56 3.31
N GLU A 133 -11.13 12.78 3.11
CA GLU A 133 -11.14 13.84 4.14
C GLU A 133 -11.80 13.41 5.46
N SER A 134 -12.88 12.64 5.39
CA SER A 134 -13.56 12.14 6.59
C SER A 134 -12.69 11.17 7.40
N TRP A 135 -11.80 10.42 6.75
CA TRP A 135 -10.87 9.52 7.41
C TRP A 135 -9.68 10.26 8.03
N THR A 136 -9.34 11.45 7.52
CA THR A 136 -8.25 12.30 8.06
C THR A 136 -8.46 12.59 9.55
N TRP A 137 -9.68 12.98 9.94
CA TRP A 137 -10.01 13.22 11.35
C TRP A 137 -9.79 11.99 12.24
N VAL A 138 -10.16 10.81 11.75
CA VAL A 138 -9.95 9.56 12.48
C VAL A 138 -8.45 9.24 12.61
N SER A 139 -7.70 9.44 11.54
CA SER A 139 -6.24 9.23 11.50
C SER A 139 -5.51 10.18 12.43
N ASP A 140 -5.88 11.47 12.44
CA ASP A 140 -5.28 12.50 13.31
C ASP A 140 -5.58 12.22 14.78
N PHE A 141 -6.83 11.86 15.09
CA PHE A 141 -7.20 11.45 16.44
C PHE A 141 -6.43 10.22 16.90
N PHE A 142 -6.28 9.23 16.03
CA PHE A 142 -5.47 8.03 16.30
C PHE A 142 -3.99 8.39 16.50
N ALA A 143 -3.41 9.23 15.65
CA ALA A 143 -2.02 9.70 15.80
C ALA A 143 -1.82 10.44 17.13
N GLY A 144 -2.75 11.30 17.51
CA GLY A 144 -2.76 11.96 18.81
C GLY A 144 -2.84 10.96 19.98
N ALA A 145 -3.66 9.93 19.83
CA ALA A 145 -3.77 8.86 20.83
C ALA A 145 -2.44 8.06 20.96
N LEU A 146 -1.73 7.80 19.87
CA LEU A 146 -0.41 7.15 19.90
C LEU A 146 0.62 8.01 20.64
N ILE A 147 0.61 9.33 20.45
CA ILE A 147 1.47 10.25 21.20
C ILE A 147 1.16 10.16 22.71
N ILE A 148 -0.11 10.19 23.07
CA ILE A 148 -0.54 10.03 24.48
C ILE A 148 -0.12 8.69 25.04
N LEU A 149 -0.28 7.59 24.28
CA LEU A 149 0.17 6.26 24.68
C LEU A 149 1.69 6.22 24.87
N ALA A 150 2.47 6.80 23.96
CA ALA A 150 3.92 6.88 24.08
C ALA A 150 4.35 7.63 25.35
N ILE A 151 3.80 8.83 25.58
CA ILE A 151 4.11 9.65 26.75
C ILE A 151 3.70 8.94 28.04
N THR A 152 2.47 8.44 28.11
CA THR A 152 1.99 7.78 29.33
C THR A 152 2.76 6.51 29.62
N GLY A 153 3.13 5.75 28.58
CA GLY A 153 3.94 4.52 28.69
C GLY A 153 5.29 4.75 29.38
N LEU A 154 5.97 5.87 29.12
CA LEU A 154 7.25 6.21 29.73
C LEU A 154 7.18 6.28 31.27
N PHE A 155 6.04 6.67 31.80
CA PHE A 155 5.86 6.90 33.24
C PHE A 155 5.12 5.75 33.99
N LEU A 156 4.76 4.67 33.31
CA LEU A 156 4.09 3.52 33.93
C LEU A 156 4.98 2.80 34.93
N VAL A 157 6.24 2.55 34.55
CA VAL A 157 7.22 1.81 35.37
C VAL A 157 8.02 2.76 36.24
N ARG A 158 8.29 2.31 37.48
CA ARG A 158 9.03 3.07 38.49
C ARG A 158 10.43 2.49 38.76
N GLY A 159 11.29 3.31 39.36
CA GLY A 159 12.59 2.92 39.86
C GLY A 159 13.58 2.58 38.75
N ALA A 160 14.52 1.71 39.06
CA ALA A 160 15.63 1.38 38.15
C ALA A 160 15.24 0.84 36.77
N LYS A 161 14.02 0.32 36.61
CA LYS A 161 13.49 -0.16 35.33
C LYS A 161 12.69 0.91 34.56
N GLY A 162 12.36 2.03 35.19
CA GLY A 162 11.58 3.12 34.59
C GLY A 162 12.45 4.16 33.89
N ILE A 163 11.81 5.31 33.59
CA ILE A 163 12.46 6.45 32.89
C ILE A 163 13.65 7.06 33.64
N THR A 164 13.81 6.83 34.94
CA THR A 164 14.94 7.26 35.73
C THR A 164 16.11 6.25 35.76
N GLY A 165 15.99 5.15 35.03
CA GLY A 165 17.00 4.08 34.96
C GLY A 165 17.09 3.48 33.57
N ARG A 166 16.81 2.17 33.40
CA ARG A 166 16.91 1.50 32.10
C ARG A 166 16.02 2.14 31.03
N GLY A 167 14.83 2.63 31.42
CA GLY A 167 13.92 3.31 30.51
C GLY A 167 14.54 4.57 29.88
N ALA A 168 15.38 5.33 30.61
CA ALA A 168 16.08 6.49 30.07
C ALA A 168 16.99 6.11 28.89
N TRP A 169 17.81 5.07 29.05
CA TRP A 169 18.70 4.59 28.00
C TRP A 169 17.96 4.15 26.73
N LEU A 170 16.89 3.37 26.90
CA LEU A 170 16.07 2.91 25.76
C LEU A 170 15.37 4.07 25.07
N THR A 171 14.90 5.06 25.81
CA THR A 171 14.26 6.25 25.23
C THR A 171 15.27 7.08 24.44
N VAL A 172 16.46 7.33 25.01
CA VAL A 172 17.55 8.05 24.32
C VAL A 172 17.96 7.32 23.04
N LEU A 173 18.17 6.00 23.11
CA LEU A 173 18.51 5.19 21.95
C LEU A 173 17.42 5.28 20.86
N GLY A 174 16.16 5.16 21.26
CA GLY A 174 15.03 5.28 20.33
C GLY A 174 14.92 6.64 19.62
N ILE A 175 15.35 7.72 20.30
CA ILE A 175 15.42 9.07 19.71
C ILE A 175 16.65 9.21 18.80
N ILE A 176 17.81 8.66 19.20
CA ILE A 176 19.06 8.78 18.43
C ILE A 176 18.95 8.06 17.08
N ILE A 177 18.32 6.88 17.02
CA ILE A 177 18.22 6.09 15.77
C ILE A 177 17.69 6.93 14.58
N PRO A 178 16.50 7.55 14.64
CA PRO A 178 16.02 8.36 13.54
C PRO A 178 16.86 9.60 13.27
N ILE A 179 17.44 10.22 14.30
CA ILE A 179 18.29 11.40 14.12
C ILE A 179 19.56 11.03 13.35
N VAL A 180 20.25 9.94 13.73
CA VAL A 180 21.44 9.47 13.02
C VAL A 180 21.10 9.11 11.58
N PHE A 181 19.98 8.41 11.35
CA PHE A 181 19.55 8.10 10.00
C PHE A 181 19.34 9.37 9.16
N LEU A 182 18.66 10.37 9.70
CA LEU A 182 18.46 11.64 9.00
C LEU A 182 19.78 12.37 8.70
N LEU A 183 20.71 12.39 9.64
CA LEU A 183 22.02 13.03 9.43
C LEU A 183 22.84 12.32 8.36
N VAL A 184 22.78 11.00 8.27
CA VAL A 184 23.54 10.23 7.27
C VAL A 184 22.98 10.35 5.87
N TYR A 185 21.65 10.47 5.72
CA TYR A 185 20.98 10.43 4.40
C TYR A 185 20.52 11.79 3.87
N PHE A 186 20.47 12.83 4.72
CA PHE A 186 20.07 14.18 4.29
C PHE A 186 21.20 15.20 4.31
N TYR A 187 22.30 14.92 5.00
CA TYR A 187 23.49 15.78 5.09
C TYR A 187 24.77 15.01 4.80
#